data_62dc49ab3fab1971a39b20df4bf8495a
#
_entry.id   62dc49ab3fab1971a39b20df4bf8495a
#
_cell.length_a   1.000
_cell.length_b   1.000
_cell.length_c   1.000
_cell.angle_alpha   90.00
_cell.angle_beta   90.00
_cell.angle_gamma   90.00
#
_symmetry.space_group_name_H-M   'P 1'
#
loop_
_entity.id
_entity.type
_entity.pdbx_description
1 polymer ?
#
loop_
_entity_poly.entity_id
_entity_poly.type
_entity_poly.pdbx_seq_one_letter_code
_entity_poly.pdbx_strand_id
1 'polypeptide(L)'
;MTNVLMLLTTITFASVNSAVLHTIDFSEKGRVLRFNLGCSIIWALVLFILGGRLEFSPNIIIFGGIYAAAQVLFLIFKAKAMSLGSISLTTLIGNMSLVLSTIVGVLIWNESVGISQIIGILMLIISIVICTYEKSELKNTRGWIICCVLFFVFAAAVGIIFKAYSKTGENINNMMLFASILMAIFLAVSSVSVRDKTKSNTKDEKAYIIKLILCGIISCFYNRINIYLSGAMDSVVFFPSFNGGTIILSAGVGIFAFKEKLKKKQLFGIVMGIASILIIGIMK
;
A
#
# COMPACT_ATOMS: atom_id res chain seq x y z
N MET A 1 -16.83 8.48 15.46
CA MET A 1 -15.57 8.58 16.24
C MET A 1 -14.69 7.34 16.07
N THR A 2 -15.20 6.13 16.20
CA THR A 2 -14.43 4.86 16.08
C THR A 2 -13.70 4.70 14.73
N ASN A 3 -14.35 4.98 13.60
CA ASN A 3 -13.73 4.86 12.27
C ASN A 3 -12.54 5.83 12.07
N VAL A 4 -12.62 7.04 12.66
CA VAL A 4 -11.51 8.01 12.59
C VAL A 4 -10.30 7.52 13.38
N LEU A 5 -10.50 6.98 14.59
CA LEU A 5 -9.42 6.38 15.39
C LEU A 5 -8.81 5.17 14.67
N MET A 6 -9.62 4.30 14.08
CA MET A 6 -9.15 3.18 13.27
C MET A 6 -8.36 3.66 12.05
N LEU A 7 -8.79 4.73 11.37
CA LEU A 7 -8.08 5.31 10.25
C LEU A 7 -6.70 5.84 10.67
N LEU A 8 -6.63 6.58 11.77
CA LEU A 8 -5.36 7.08 12.33
C LEU A 8 -4.42 5.93 12.71
N THR A 9 -4.95 4.87 13.34
CA THR A 9 -4.17 3.67 13.69
C THR A 9 -3.62 3.00 12.44
N THR A 10 -4.43 2.86 11.40
CA THR A 10 -4.04 2.25 10.13
C THR A 10 -2.97 3.06 9.41
N ILE A 11 -3.11 4.38 9.36
CA ILE A 11 -2.11 5.30 8.81
C ILE A 11 -0.78 5.16 9.58
N THR A 12 -0.84 5.12 10.91
CA THR A 12 0.34 4.95 11.76
C THR A 12 1.03 3.62 11.48
N PHE A 13 0.30 2.51 11.44
CA PHE A 13 0.86 1.20 11.15
C PHE A 13 1.46 1.12 9.73
N ALA A 14 0.79 1.67 8.74
CA ALA A 14 1.31 1.72 7.37
C ALA A 14 2.60 2.54 7.28
N SER A 15 2.67 3.67 8.00
CA SER A 15 3.86 4.54 8.03
C SER A 15 5.03 3.89 8.75
N VAL A 16 4.79 3.23 9.90
CA VAL A 16 5.81 2.46 10.63
C VAL A 16 6.31 1.30 9.76
N ASN A 17 5.40 0.57 9.09
CA ASN A 17 5.77 -0.49 8.16
C ASN A 17 6.67 0.05 7.02
N SER A 18 6.31 1.19 6.44
CA SER A 18 7.13 1.85 5.42
C SER A 18 8.52 2.22 5.94
N ALA A 19 8.61 2.74 7.18
CA ALA A 19 9.87 3.08 7.81
C ALA A 19 10.77 1.84 8.03
N VAL A 20 10.21 0.72 8.50
CA VAL A 20 10.95 -0.53 8.66
C VAL A 20 11.43 -1.05 7.31
N LEU A 21 10.57 -1.03 6.29
CA LEU A 21 10.91 -1.42 4.92
C LEU A 21 12.08 -0.59 4.36
N HIS A 22 12.13 0.71 4.67
CA HIS A 22 13.22 1.59 4.23
C HIS A 22 14.59 1.19 4.80
N THR A 23 14.62 0.46 5.92
CA THR A 23 15.87 -0.03 6.53
C THR A 23 16.33 -1.38 5.97
N ILE A 24 15.61 -1.96 5.02
CA ILE A 24 15.92 -3.25 4.40
C ILE A 24 16.53 -3.01 3.02
N ASP A 25 17.69 -3.64 2.78
CA ASP A 25 18.31 -3.60 1.46
C ASP A 25 17.54 -4.54 0.50
N PHE A 26 16.89 -3.94 -0.49
CA PHE A 26 16.17 -4.60 -1.57
C PHE A 26 16.90 -4.52 -2.92
N SER A 27 18.21 -4.36 -2.93
CA SER A 27 19.00 -4.29 -4.16
C SER A 27 18.87 -5.54 -5.05
N GLU A 28 18.64 -6.70 -4.42
CA GLU A 28 18.46 -7.97 -5.12
C GLU A 28 16.98 -8.35 -5.29
N LYS A 29 16.60 -8.70 -6.51
CA LYS A 29 15.22 -9.11 -6.85
C LYS A 29 14.74 -10.33 -6.04
N GLY A 30 15.61 -11.31 -5.80
CA GLY A 30 15.29 -12.49 -5.01
C GLY A 30 14.99 -12.17 -3.55
N ARG A 31 15.69 -11.17 -2.97
CA ARG A 31 15.43 -10.72 -1.60
C ARG A 31 14.05 -10.09 -1.45
N VAL A 32 13.60 -9.30 -2.43
CA VAL A 32 12.24 -8.73 -2.45
C VAL A 32 11.18 -9.83 -2.48
N LEU A 33 11.34 -10.83 -3.35
CA LEU A 33 10.38 -11.93 -3.48
C LEU A 33 10.31 -12.76 -2.19
N ARG A 34 11.47 -13.13 -1.61
CA ARG A 34 11.52 -13.88 -0.35
C ARG A 34 10.96 -13.11 0.84
N PHE A 35 11.20 -11.81 0.88
CA PHE A 35 10.61 -10.95 1.92
C PHE A 35 9.08 -10.97 1.84
N ASN A 36 8.51 -10.76 0.66
CA ASN A 36 7.06 -10.77 0.48
C ASN A 36 6.47 -12.17 0.69
N LEU A 37 7.18 -13.23 0.31
CA LEU A 37 6.81 -14.62 0.64
C LEU A 37 6.74 -14.82 2.16
N GLY A 38 7.77 -14.40 2.89
CA GLY A 38 7.78 -14.48 4.35
C GLY A 38 6.64 -13.68 5.00
N CYS A 39 6.37 -12.45 4.50
CA CYS A 39 5.23 -11.66 4.96
C CYS A 39 3.89 -12.38 4.70
N SER A 40 3.71 -13.02 3.53
CA SER A 40 2.49 -13.75 3.21
C SER A 40 2.28 -14.95 4.13
N ILE A 41 3.36 -15.66 4.48
CA ILE A 41 3.30 -16.77 5.46
C ILE A 41 2.93 -16.24 6.85
N ILE A 42 3.53 -15.13 7.27
CA ILE A 42 3.21 -14.51 8.57
C ILE A 42 1.74 -14.05 8.59
N TRP A 43 1.22 -13.48 7.50
CA TRP A 43 -0.20 -13.13 7.38
C TRP A 43 -1.08 -14.36 7.59
N ALA A 44 -0.79 -15.48 6.92
CA ALA A 44 -1.55 -16.71 7.06
C ALA A 44 -1.56 -17.19 8.52
N LEU A 45 -0.40 -17.19 9.19
CA LEU A 45 -0.29 -17.60 10.59
C LEU A 45 -1.05 -16.67 11.53
N VAL A 46 -0.88 -15.35 11.39
CA VAL A 46 -1.58 -14.36 12.23
C VAL A 46 -3.09 -14.43 12.04
N LEU A 47 -3.56 -14.53 10.80
CA LEU A 47 -4.98 -14.60 10.50
C LEU A 47 -5.62 -15.90 10.99
N PHE A 48 -4.89 -17.02 10.92
CA PHE A 48 -5.33 -18.29 11.49
C PHE A 48 -5.50 -18.18 13.02
N ILE A 49 -4.53 -17.56 13.71
CA ILE A 49 -4.60 -17.32 15.17
C ILE A 49 -5.77 -16.38 15.51
N LEU A 50 -6.07 -15.39 14.66
CA LEU A 50 -7.19 -14.46 14.82
C LEU A 50 -8.57 -15.08 14.48
N GLY A 51 -8.64 -16.39 14.33
CA GLY A 51 -9.88 -17.14 14.06
C GLY A 51 -10.30 -17.14 12.59
N GLY A 52 -9.38 -16.83 11.67
CA GLY A 52 -9.59 -17.04 10.24
C GLY A 52 -9.71 -18.53 9.93
N ARG A 53 -10.66 -18.87 9.06
CA ARG A 53 -10.89 -20.23 8.61
C ARG A 53 -10.77 -20.30 7.10
N LEU A 54 -10.30 -21.44 6.58
CA LEU A 54 -10.34 -21.71 5.15
C LEU A 54 -11.77 -22.09 4.77
N GLU A 55 -12.52 -21.08 4.38
CA GLU A 55 -13.87 -21.24 3.84
C GLU A 55 -13.81 -20.99 2.34
N PHE A 56 -14.57 -21.75 1.58
CA PHE A 56 -14.60 -21.70 0.12
C PHE A 56 -15.95 -21.15 -0.37
N SER A 57 -16.36 -19.97 0.17
CA SER A 57 -17.49 -19.25 -0.41
C SER A 57 -17.10 -18.69 -1.79
N PRO A 58 -18.06 -18.53 -2.71
CA PRO A 58 -17.79 -17.92 -4.02
C PRO A 58 -17.13 -16.55 -3.91
N ASN A 59 -17.54 -15.73 -2.96
CA ASN A 59 -16.97 -14.41 -2.73
C ASN A 59 -15.51 -14.50 -2.25
N ILE A 60 -15.19 -15.41 -1.31
CA ILE A 60 -13.81 -15.60 -0.83
C ILE A 60 -12.91 -16.05 -1.96
N ILE A 61 -13.35 -17.00 -2.79
CA ILE A 61 -12.56 -17.51 -3.92
C ILE A 61 -12.32 -16.40 -4.94
N ILE A 62 -13.38 -15.69 -5.35
CA ILE A 62 -13.29 -14.65 -6.38
C ILE A 62 -12.45 -13.47 -5.86
N PHE A 63 -12.86 -12.84 -4.76
CA PHE A 63 -12.18 -11.64 -4.26
C PHE A 63 -10.78 -11.95 -3.71
N GLY A 64 -10.61 -13.06 -3.00
CA GLY A 64 -9.31 -13.48 -2.50
C GLY A 64 -8.34 -13.85 -3.61
N GLY A 65 -8.83 -14.53 -4.67
CA GLY A 65 -8.05 -14.87 -5.85
C GLY A 65 -7.64 -13.62 -6.66
N ILE A 66 -8.58 -12.72 -6.94
CA ILE A 66 -8.31 -11.47 -7.67
C ILE A 66 -7.37 -10.57 -6.84
N TYR A 67 -7.58 -10.49 -5.52
CA TYR A 67 -6.68 -9.73 -4.64
C TYR A 67 -5.27 -10.30 -4.63
N ALA A 68 -5.10 -11.62 -4.48
CA ALA A 68 -3.79 -12.26 -4.50
C ALA A 68 -3.05 -12.00 -5.82
N ALA A 69 -3.75 -12.14 -6.95
CA ALA A 69 -3.19 -11.86 -8.27
C ALA A 69 -2.82 -10.37 -8.42
N ALA A 70 -3.74 -9.45 -8.07
CA ALA A 70 -3.50 -8.02 -8.15
C ALA A 70 -2.31 -7.58 -7.28
N GLN A 71 -2.20 -8.11 -6.07
CA GLN A 71 -1.12 -7.79 -5.15
C GLN A 71 0.24 -8.30 -5.64
N VAL A 72 0.31 -9.52 -6.18
CA VAL A 72 1.55 -10.04 -6.76
C VAL A 72 1.97 -9.23 -7.99
N LEU A 73 1.03 -8.92 -8.88
CA LEU A 73 1.30 -8.10 -10.07
C LEU A 73 1.72 -6.67 -9.69
N PHE A 74 1.05 -6.07 -8.69
CA PHE A 74 1.46 -4.80 -8.10
C PHE A 74 2.93 -4.83 -7.66
N LEU A 75 3.35 -5.86 -6.91
CA LEU A 75 4.74 -5.99 -6.44
C LEU A 75 5.74 -6.15 -7.59
N ILE A 76 5.41 -6.98 -8.57
CA ILE A 76 6.27 -7.25 -9.74
C ILE A 76 6.45 -5.97 -10.57
N PHE A 77 5.36 -5.28 -10.92
CA PHE A 77 5.42 -4.07 -11.74
C PHE A 77 6.05 -2.89 -11.01
N LYS A 78 5.80 -2.75 -9.70
CA LYS A 78 6.49 -1.77 -8.85
C LYS A 78 7.99 -1.98 -8.87
N ALA A 79 8.46 -3.19 -8.59
CA ALA A 79 9.89 -3.51 -8.56
C ALA A 79 10.53 -3.29 -9.94
N LYS A 80 9.84 -3.70 -11.02
CA LYS A 80 10.33 -3.53 -12.40
C LYS A 80 10.36 -2.06 -12.82
N ALA A 81 9.34 -1.27 -12.48
CA ALA A 81 9.34 0.16 -12.74
C ALA A 81 10.48 0.89 -12.02
N MET A 82 10.70 0.58 -10.73
CA MET A 82 11.82 1.13 -9.96
C MET A 82 13.20 0.74 -10.51
N SER A 83 13.34 -0.40 -11.15
CA SER A 83 14.59 -0.82 -11.78
C SER A 83 14.85 -0.19 -13.17
N LEU A 84 13.81 0.28 -13.84
CA LEU A 84 13.88 0.84 -15.20
C LEU A 84 13.96 2.36 -15.25
N GLY A 85 13.55 3.05 -14.18
CA GLY A 85 13.49 4.50 -14.16
C GLY A 85 13.59 5.11 -12.77
N SER A 86 13.17 6.37 -12.66
CA SER A 86 13.23 7.12 -11.40
C SER A 86 12.33 6.53 -10.30
N ILE A 87 12.91 6.24 -9.14
CA ILE A 87 12.19 5.75 -7.97
C ILE A 87 11.16 6.78 -7.50
N SER A 88 11.53 8.07 -7.47
CA SER A 88 10.65 9.16 -7.05
C SER A 88 9.41 9.27 -7.94
N LEU A 89 9.58 9.28 -9.27
CA LEU A 89 8.45 9.34 -10.20
C LEU A 89 7.60 8.06 -10.18
N THR A 90 8.22 6.88 -10.06
CA THR A 90 7.50 5.62 -9.92
C THR A 90 6.61 5.64 -8.67
N THR A 91 7.15 6.09 -7.53
CA THR A 91 6.42 6.19 -6.26
C THR A 91 5.28 7.22 -6.37
N LEU A 92 5.54 8.37 -7.02
CA LEU A 92 4.52 9.38 -7.29
C LEU A 92 3.34 8.81 -8.08
N ILE A 93 3.62 8.11 -9.19
CA ILE A 93 2.58 7.49 -10.02
C ILE A 93 1.78 6.46 -9.21
N GLY A 94 2.46 5.62 -8.42
CA GLY A 94 1.78 4.66 -7.54
C GLY A 94 0.85 5.33 -6.52
N ASN A 95 1.29 6.43 -5.92
CA ASN A 95 0.47 7.17 -4.96
C ASN A 95 -0.75 7.84 -5.63
N MET A 96 -0.66 8.20 -6.93
CA MET A 96 -1.82 8.72 -7.67
C MET A 96 -2.93 7.67 -7.90
N SER A 97 -2.67 6.38 -7.64
CA SER A 97 -3.69 5.32 -7.71
C SER A 97 -4.90 5.58 -6.81
N LEU A 98 -4.73 6.38 -5.75
CA LEU A 98 -5.82 6.85 -4.91
C LEU A 98 -6.94 7.54 -5.70
N VAL A 99 -6.56 8.30 -6.74
CA VAL A 99 -7.53 9.03 -7.59
C VAL A 99 -8.41 8.03 -8.35
N LEU A 100 -7.79 7.00 -8.94
CA LEU A 100 -8.54 5.97 -9.66
C LEU A 100 -9.43 5.17 -8.70
N SER A 101 -8.93 4.77 -7.52
CA SER A 101 -9.74 4.08 -6.50
C SER A 101 -10.92 4.93 -6.04
N THR A 102 -10.72 6.25 -5.87
CA THR A 102 -11.78 7.19 -5.47
C THR A 102 -12.83 7.32 -6.57
N ILE A 103 -12.41 7.56 -7.82
CA ILE A 103 -13.33 7.72 -8.97
C ILE A 103 -14.17 6.44 -9.15
N VAL A 104 -13.53 5.28 -9.18
CA VAL A 104 -14.22 3.99 -9.34
C VAL A 104 -15.15 3.74 -8.14
N GLY A 105 -14.72 4.09 -6.93
CA GLY A 105 -15.52 4.00 -5.73
C GLY A 105 -16.81 4.84 -5.82
N VAL A 106 -16.70 6.09 -6.24
CA VAL A 106 -17.84 7.00 -6.44
C VAL A 106 -18.78 6.44 -7.50
N LEU A 107 -18.26 6.01 -8.66
CA LEU A 107 -19.07 5.54 -9.79
C LEU A 107 -19.80 4.22 -9.50
N ILE A 108 -19.12 3.25 -8.86
CA ILE A 108 -19.70 1.92 -8.59
C ILE A 108 -20.72 1.97 -7.45
N TRP A 109 -20.42 2.73 -6.38
CA TRP A 109 -21.28 2.78 -5.19
C TRP A 109 -22.19 4.02 -5.15
N ASN A 110 -22.26 4.81 -6.22
CA ASN A 110 -23.10 6.01 -6.34
C ASN A 110 -22.93 6.97 -5.15
N GLU A 111 -21.68 7.19 -4.69
CA GLU A 111 -21.40 8.06 -3.57
C GLU A 111 -21.52 9.54 -3.98
N SER A 112 -22.14 10.35 -3.16
CA SER A 112 -22.22 11.79 -3.38
C SER A 112 -20.87 12.45 -3.09
N VAL A 113 -20.45 13.34 -3.98
CA VAL A 113 -19.19 14.08 -3.85
C VAL A 113 -19.49 15.58 -3.73
N GLY A 114 -19.10 16.17 -2.60
CA GLY A 114 -19.21 17.60 -2.39
C GLY A 114 -18.09 18.39 -3.10
N ILE A 115 -18.35 19.65 -3.41
CA ILE A 115 -17.36 20.55 -4.03
C ILE A 115 -16.10 20.68 -3.15
N SER A 116 -16.27 20.77 -1.84
CA SER A 116 -15.18 20.81 -0.85
C SER A 116 -14.27 19.58 -0.94
N GLN A 117 -14.86 18.39 -1.13
CA GLN A 117 -14.11 17.13 -1.29
C GLN A 117 -13.31 17.13 -2.59
N ILE A 118 -13.86 17.64 -3.70
CA ILE A 118 -13.14 17.78 -4.96
C ILE A 118 -11.93 18.71 -4.78
N ILE A 119 -12.13 19.88 -4.16
CA ILE A 119 -11.06 20.83 -3.87
C ILE A 119 -9.98 20.18 -2.99
N GLY A 120 -10.38 19.47 -1.93
CA GLY A 120 -9.47 18.77 -1.04
C GLY A 120 -8.65 17.70 -1.77
N ILE A 121 -9.27 16.89 -2.65
CA ILE A 121 -8.56 15.89 -3.46
C ILE A 121 -7.54 16.56 -4.39
N LEU A 122 -7.91 17.64 -5.09
CA LEU A 122 -6.98 18.37 -5.95
C LEU A 122 -5.80 18.93 -5.16
N MET A 123 -6.05 19.54 -4.01
CA MET A 123 -4.99 20.02 -3.10
C MET A 123 -4.09 18.87 -2.64
N LEU A 124 -4.65 17.70 -2.32
CA LEU A 124 -3.89 16.53 -1.91
C LEU A 124 -2.99 16.03 -3.04
N ILE A 125 -3.49 15.95 -4.27
CA ILE A 125 -2.70 15.58 -5.45
C ILE A 125 -1.51 16.53 -5.61
N ILE A 126 -1.74 17.84 -5.54
CA ILE A 126 -0.68 18.86 -5.65
C ILE A 126 0.34 18.67 -4.49
N SER A 127 -0.13 18.44 -3.28
CA SER A 127 0.72 18.13 -2.12
C SER A 127 1.62 16.94 -2.36
N ILE A 128 1.07 15.82 -2.84
CA ILE A 128 1.82 14.59 -3.14
C ILE A 128 2.88 14.85 -4.21
N VAL A 129 2.54 15.59 -5.26
CA VAL A 129 3.49 15.99 -6.30
C VAL A 129 4.63 16.81 -5.71
N ILE A 130 4.34 17.82 -4.89
CA ILE A 130 5.36 18.67 -4.26
C ILE A 130 6.27 17.88 -3.32
N CYS A 131 5.70 16.93 -2.54
CA CYS A 131 6.46 16.10 -1.62
C CYS A 131 7.35 15.08 -2.32
N THR A 132 6.87 14.50 -3.41
CA THR A 132 7.50 13.32 -4.02
C THR A 132 8.33 13.66 -5.26
N TYR A 133 7.99 14.77 -5.96
CA TYR A 133 8.69 15.14 -7.20
C TYR A 133 10.10 15.64 -6.94
N GLU A 134 11.07 14.85 -7.36
CA GLU A 134 12.47 15.25 -7.48
C GLU A 134 12.87 15.31 -8.96
N LYS A 135 13.62 16.37 -9.33
CA LYS A 135 14.14 16.50 -10.68
C LYS A 135 15.18 15.41 -10.92
N SER A 136 14.80 14.32 -11.56
CA SER A 136 15.68 13.24 -11.97
C SER A 136 15.94 13.32 -13.48
N GLU A 137 17.10 12.85 -13.93
CA GLU A 137 17.35 12.64 -15.35
C GLU A 137 16.41 11.55 -15.85
N LEU A 138 15.47 11.94 -16.68
CA LEU A 138 14.41 11.07 -17.19
C LEU A 138 14.99 10.13 -18.24
N LYS A 139 15.39 8.95 -17.84
CA LYS A 139 15.51 7.80 -18.75
C LYS A 139 14.11 7.20 -18.98
N ASN A 140 13.26 7.93 -19.71
CA ASN A 140 11.91 7.48 -20.03
C ASN A 140 11.95 6.43 -21.15
N THR A 141 12.18 5.18 -20.80
CA THR A 141 12.00 4.08 -21.73
C THR A 141 10.51 3.70 -21.80
N ARG A 142 10.02 3.29 -22.99
CA ARG A 142 8.64 2.76 -23.16
C ARG A 142 8.33 1.67 -22.12
N GLY A 143 9.31 0.82 -21.83
CA GLY A 143 9.17 -0.24 -20.82
C GLY A 143 8.89 0.28 -19.40
N TRP A 144 9.51 1.39 -18.99
CA TRP A 144 9.24 2.03 -17.72
C TRP A 144 7.81 2.56 -17.63
N ILE A 145 7.34 3.25 -18.68
CA ILE A 145 5.97 3.81 -18.72
C ILE A 145 4.94 2.70 -18.59
N ILE A 146 5.07 1.60 -19.35
CA ILE A 146 4.17 0.45 -19.28
C ILE A 146 4.13 -0.13 -17.85
N CYS A 147 5.31 -0.33 -17.23
CA CYS A 147 5.39 -0.83 -15.87
C CYS A 147 4.74 0.11 -14.86
N CYS A 148 4.89 1.43 -15.02
CA CYS A 148 4.26 2.43 -14.16
C CYS A 148 2.72 2.41 -14.30
N VAL A 149 2.20 2.32 -15.52
CA VAL A 149 0.76 2.25 -15.77
C VAL A 149 0.17 0.98 -15.16
N LEU A 150 0.82 -0.17 -15.35
CA LEU A 150 0.35 -1.43 -14.76
C LEU A 150 0.43 -1.39 -13.23
N PHE A 151 1.52 -0.86 -12.66
CA PHE A 151 1.66 -0.65 -11.24
C PHE A 151 0.53 0.24 -10.68
N PHE A 152 0.24 1.36 -11.33
CA PHE A 152 -0.86 2.28 -10.96
C PHE A 152 -2.23 1.57 -10.98
N VAL A 153 -2.53 0.83 -12.05
CA VAL A 153 -3.81 0.11 -12.19
C VAL A 153 -3.96 -0.96 -11.10
N PHE A 154 -2.94 -1.79 -10.87
CA PHE A 154 -3.02 -2.82 -9.83
C PHE A 154 -3.05 -2.23 -8.41
N ALA A 155 -2.37 -1.11 -8.17
CA ALA A 155 -2.47 -0.39 -6.89
C ALA A 155 -3.90 0.08 -6.62
N ALA A 156 -4.58 0.63 -7.63
CA ALA A 156 -5.98 1.04 -7.52
C ALA A 156 -6.91 -0.16 -7.35
N ALA A 157 -6.68 -1.23 -8.11
CA ALA A 157 -7.48 -2.46 -8.04
C ALA A 157 -7.51 -3.05 -6.63
N VAL A 158 -6.38 -3.07 -5.92
CA VAL A 158 -6.31 -3.53 -4.52
C VAL A 158 -7.30 -2.77 -3.63
N GLY A 159 -7.33 -1.44 -3.72
CA GLY A 159 -8.27 -0.63 -2.93
C GLY A 159 -9.73 -0.89 -3.29
N ILE A 160 -10.03 -1.02 -4.58
CA ILE A 160 -11.38 -1.31 -5.09
C ILE A 160 -11.86 -2.69 -4.61
N ILE A 161 -10.99 -3.71 -4.67
CA ILE A 161 -11.28 -5.07 -4.21
C ILE A 161 -11.57 -5.07 -2.70
N PHE A 162 -10.80 -4.33 -1.91
CA PHE A 162 -11.04 -4.19 -0.47
C PHE A 162 -12.44 -3.66 -0.18
N LYS A 163 -12.84 -2.58 -0.86
CA LYS A 163 -14.16 -2.01 -0.69
C LYS A 163 -15.26 -2.95 -1.16
N ALA A 164 -15.11 -3.57 -2.33
CA ALA A 164 -16.08 -4.49 -2.87
C ALA A 164 -16.29 -5.69 -1.93
N TYR A 165 -15.21 -6.29 -1.42
CA TYR A 165 -15.32 -7.40 -0.48
C TYR A 165 -15.93 -6.98 0.86
N SER A 166 -15.52 -5.83 1.41
CA SER A 166 -16.10 -5.34 2.67
C SER A 166 -17.61 -5.14 2.60
N LYS A 167 -18.16 -4.85 1.41
CA LYS A 167 -19.60 -4.72 1.18
C LYS A 167 -20.35 -6.06 1.12
N THR A 168 -19.66 -7.20 0.99
CA THR A 168 -20.32 -8.52 1.03
C THR A 168 -20.76 -8.92 2.44
N GLY A 169 -20.18 -8.30 3.48
CA GLY A 169 -20.45 -8.62 4.89
C GLY A 169 -19.81 -9.93 5.36
N GLU A 170 -19.04 -10.63 4.50
CA GLU A 170 -18.36 -11.86 4.86
C GLU A 170 -17.11 -11.61 5.72
N ASN A 171 -16.60 -12.66 6.36
CA ASN A 171 -15.48 -12.56 7.28
C ASN A 171 -14.17 -12.17 6.57
N ILE A 172 -13.66 -10.98 6.91
CA ILE A 172 -12.43 -10.42 6.33
C ILE A 172 -11.23 -11.33 6.57
N ASN A 173 -11.15 -11.99 7.74
CA ASN A 173 -10.03 -12.88 8.06
C ASN A 173 -9.96 -14.08 7.11
N ASN A 174 -11.13 -14.64 6.73
CA ASN A 174 -11.19 -15.79 5.84
C ASN A 174 -10.69 -15.46 4.43
N MET A 175 -11.12 -14.33 3.86
CA MET A 175 -10.65 -13.87 2.55
C MET A 175 -9.15 -13.55 2.58
N MET A 176 -8.67 -12.82 3.59
CA MET A 176 -7.26 -12.50 3.70
C MET A 176 -6.39 -13.74 3.92
N LEU A 177 -6.87 -14.73 4.69
CA LEU A 177 -6.18 -16.01 4.88
C LEU A 177 -6.05 -16.77 3.56
N PHE A 178 -7.15 -16.92 2.84
CA PHE A 178 -7.15 -17.55 1.51
C PHE A 178 -6.20 -16.83 0.54
N ALA A 179 -6.28 -15.51 0.47
CA ALA A 179 -5.44 -14.70 -0.39
C ALA A 179 -3.95 -14.78 0.00
N SER A 180 -3.62 -14.78 1.30
CA SER A 180 -2.23 -14.87 1.76
C SER A 180 -1.59 -16.21 1.40
N ILE A 181 -2.35 -17.31 1.45
CA ILE A 181 -1.88 -18.63 1.02
C ILE A 181 -1.63 -18.65 -0.49
N LEU A 182 -2.56 -18.11 -1.30
CA LEU A 182 -2.36 -18.00 -2.74
C LEU A 182 -1.13 -17.13 -3.08
N MET A 183 -0.97 -15.97 -2.42
CA MET A 183 0.21 -15.12 -2.59
C MET A 183 1.50 -15.87 -2.24
N ALA A 184 1.51 -16.63 -1.14
CA ALA A 184 2.66 -17.42 -0.75
C ALA A 184 3.02 -18.47 -1.82
N ILE A 185 2.04 -19.15 -2.39
CA ILE A 185 2.24 -20.11 -3.49
C ILE A 185 2.84 -19.41 -4.73
N PHE A 186 2.24 -18.30 -5.19
CA PHE A 186 2.73 -17.55 -6.34
C PHE A 186 4.16 -17.01 -6.13
N LEU A 187 4.45 -16.48 -4.95
CA LEU A 187 5.76 -15.94 -4.62
C LEU A 187 6.81 -17.05 -4.44
N ALA A 188 6.43 -18.21 -3.88
CA ALA A 188 7.30 -19.37 -3.79
C ALA A 188 7.74 -19.85 -5.17
N VAL A 189 6.78 -20.06 -6.08
CA VAL A 189 7.08 -20.44 -7.48
C VAL A 189 7.98 -19.41 -8.16
N SER A 190 7.68 -18.11 -7.98
CA SER A 190 8.48 -17.03 -8.56
C SER A 190 9.90 -16.97 -7.96
N SER A 191 10.06 -17.28 -6.68
CA SER A 191 11.35 -17.22 -5.99
C SER A 191 12.33 -18.35 -6.40
N VAL A 192 11.80 -19.51 -6.79
CA VAL A 192 12.61 -20.63 -7.29
C VAL A 192 13.39 -20.26 -8.55
N SER A 193 12.81 -19.41 -9.39
CA SER A 193 13.42 -18.98 -10.65
C SER A 193 14.53 -17.93 -10.48
N VAL A 194 14.69 -17.35 -9.27
CA VAL A 194 15.67 -16.30 -9.02
C VAL A 194 16.75 -16.83 -8.05
N ARG A 195 17.94 -17.12 -8.60
CA ARG A 195 19.12 -17.49 -7.80
C ARG A 195 19.80 -16.21 -7.27
N ASP A 196 19.83 -16.04 -5.96
CA ASP A 196 20.69 -15.02 -5.34
C ASP A 196 22.15 -15.51 -5.23
N LYS A 197 23.06 -14.59 -5.50
CA LYS A 197 24.50 -14.88 -5.50
C LYS A 197 25.21 -14.51 -4.18
N THR A 198 24.52 -13.84 -3.25
CA THR A 198 25.15 -13.31 -2.03
C THR A 198 25.05 -14.27 -0.85
N LYS A 199 26.22 -14.59 -0.26
CA LYS A 199 26.30 -15.20 1.08
C LYS A 199 26.04 -14.11 2.12
N SER A 200 24.91 -14.19 2.83
CA SER A 200 24.55 -13.29 3.92
C SER A 200 25.44 -13.54 5.16
N ASN A 201 25.79 -12.45 5.84
CA ASN A 201 26.48 -12.52 7.14
C ASN A 201 25.41 -12.85 8.22
N THR A 202 25.70 -13.74 9.15
CA THR A 202 24.74 -14.25 10.15
C THR A 202 24.11 -13.19 11.07
N LYS A 203 24.80 -12.06 11.31
CA LYS A 203 24.25 -10.93 12.08
C LYS A 203 23.20 -10.16 11.30
N ASP A 204 23.42 -9.96 10.01
CA ASP A 204 22.49 -9.26 9.12
C ASP A 204 21.22 -10.09 8.89
N GLU A 205 21.34 -11.41 8.95
CA GLU A 205 20.23 -12.34 8.76
C GLU A 205 19.24 -12.33 9.93
N LYS A 206 19.73 -12.26 11.18
CA LYS A 206 18.85 -12.12 12.36
C LYS A 206 18.06 -10.81 12.34
N ALA A 207 18.72 -9.70 12.03
CA ALA A 207 18.08 -8.40 11.91
C ALA A 207 17.03 -8.40 10.79
N TYR A 208 17.32 -9.05 9.67
CA TYR A 208 16.39 -9.21 8.56
C TYR A 208 15.14 -10.01 8.96
N ILE A 209 15.29 -11.13 9.66
CA ILE A 209 14.17 -11.97 10.14
C ILE A 209 13.28 -11.18 11.10
N ILE A 210 13.85 -10.43 12.04
CA ILE A 210 13.09 -9.61 12.98
C ILE A 210 12.27 -8.55 12.21
N LYS A 211 12.87 -7.86 11.25
CA LYS A 211 12.19 -6.87 10.41
C LYS A 211 11.08 -7.51 9.56
N LEU A 212 11.32 -8.69 9.02
CA LEU A 212 10.34 -9.47 8.26
C LEU A 212 9.12 -9.80 9.13
N ILE A 213 9.34 -10.31 10.35
CA ILE A 213 8.25 -10.65 11.28
C ILE A 213 7.46 -9.40 11.65
N LEU A 214 8.14 -8.32 12.02
CA LEU A 214 7.52 -7.04 12.34
C LEU A 214 6.68 -6.50 11.18
N CYS A 215 7.24 -6.45 9.97
CA CYS A 215 6.52 -5.98 8.79
C CYS A 215 5.34 -6.89 8.46
N GLY A 216 5.49 -8.21 8.56
CA GLY A 216 4.41 -9.16 8.32
C GLY A 216 3.24 -8.95 9.29
N ILE A 217 3.50 -8.83 10.58
CA ILE A 217 2.46 -8.60 11.60
C ILE A 217 1.80 -7.24 11.38
N ILE A 218 2.57 -6.16 11.31
CA ILE A 218 2.03 -4.79 11.16
C ILE A 218 1.21 -4.68 9.87
N SER A 219 1.72 -5.22 8.75
CA SER A 219 1.01 -5.15 7.47
C SER A 219 -0.27 -5.99 7.46
N CYS A 220 -0.31 -7.11 8.15
CA CYS A 220 -1.53 -7.89 8.33
C CYS A 220 -2.62 -7.07 9.04
N PHE A 221 -2.28 -6.44 10.16
CA PHE A 221 -3.24 -5.65 10.92
C PHE A 221 -3.75 -4.44 10.15
N TYR A 222 -2.88 -3.63 9.55
CA TYR A 222 -3.35 -2.45 8.85
C TYR A 222 -4.17 -2.79 7.61
N ASN A 223 -3.83 -3.85 6.87
CA ASN A 223 -4.64 -4.26 5.73
C ASN A 223 -6.03 -4.78 6.14
N ARG A 224 -6.09 -5.52 7.25
CA ARG A 224 -7.37 -5.98 7.82
C ARG A 224 -8.28 -4.79 8.18
N ILE A 225 -7.73 -3.79 8.85
CA ILE A 225 -8.47 -2.56 9.20
C ILE A 225 -8.83 -1.78 7.92
N ASN A 226 -7.94 -1.72 6.92
CA ASN A 226 -8.21 -1.09 5.63
C ASN A 226 -9.41 -1.69 4.89
N ILE A 227 -9.53 -3.03 4.86
CA ILE A 227 -10.68 -3.69 4.24
C ILE A 227 -11.97 -3.26 4.95
N TYR A 228 -11.98 -3.28 6.27
CA TYR A 228 -13.14 -2.84 7.05
C TYR A 228 -13.49 -1.36 6.77
N LEU A 229 -12.53 -0.46 6.89
CA LEU A 229 -12.73 0.98 6.71
C LEU A 229 -13.14 1.35 5.27
N SER A 230 -12.62 0.66 4.28
CA SER A 230 -12.97 0.90 2.88
C SER A 230 -14.47 0.67 2.60
N GLY A 231 -15.10 -0.26 3.33
CA GLY A 231 -16.54 -0.48 3.28
C GLY A 231 -17.38 0.39 4.22
N ALA A 232 -16.78 0.82 5.34
CA ALA A 232 -17.45 1.61 6.37
C ALA A 232 -17.41 3.13 6.13
N MET A 233 -16.58 3.60 5.19
CA MET A 233 -16.40 5.01 4.84
C MET A 233 -16.61 5.24 3.34
N ASP A 234 -17.02 6.46 2.98
CA ASP A 234 -17.10 6.86 1.58
C ASP A 234 -15.73 6.86 0.93
N SER A 235 -15.64 6.42 -0.34
CA SER A 235 -14.38 6.32 -1.10
C SER A 235 -13.66 7.66 -1.18
N VAL A 236 -14.42 8.75 -1.32
CA VAL A 236 -13.93 10.12 -1.40
C VAL A 236 -13.19 10.55 -0.13
N VAL A 237 -13.57 10.00 1.02
CA VAL A 237 -12.94 10.29 2.32
C VAL A 237 -11.85 9.28 2.62
N PHE A 238 -12.13 7.99 2.44
CA PHE A 238 -11.22 6.92 2.85
C PHE A 238 -9.91 6.92 2.06
N PHE A 239 -9.98 6.79 0.72
CA PHE A 239 -8.76 6.62 -0.09
C PHE A 239 -7.80 7.81 -0.01
N PRO A 240 -8.27 9.08 -0.14
CA PRO A 240 -7.38 10.22 0.02
C PRO A 240 -6.81 10.34 1.43
N SER A 241 -7.63 10.15 2.47
CA SER A 241 -7.17 10.27 3.86
C SER A 241 -6.16 9.19 4.23
N PHE A 242 -6.37 7.94 3.83
CA PHE A 242 -5.44 6.86 4.10
C PHE A 242 -4.11 7.05 3.35
N ASN A 243 -4.16 7.24 2.03
CA ASN A 243 -2.94 7.36 1.22
C ASN A 243 -2.19 8.67 1.53
N GLY A 244 -2.91 9.80 1.56
CA GLY A 244 -2.31 11.10 1.89
C GLY A 244 -1.76 11.12 3.31
N GLY A 245 -2.52 10.62 4.28
CA GLY A 245 -2.09 10.51 5.67
C GLY A 245 -0.84 9.64 5.84
N THR A 246 -0.78 8.51 5.13
CA THR A 246 0.39 7.63 5.14
C THR A 246 1.64 8.32 4.57
N ILE A 247 1.51 9.08 3.48
CA ILE A 247 2.63 9.83 2.88
C ILE A 247 3.13 10.91 3.86
N ILE A 248 2.22 11.68 4.43
CA ILE A 248 2.55 12.76 5.37
C ILE A 248 3.24 12.21 6.62
N LEU A 249 2.66 11.15 7.21
CA LEU A 249 3.22 10.57 8.44
C LEU A 249 4.53 9.84 8.16
N SER A 250 4.68 9.17 7.00
CA SER A 250 5.95 8.55 6.59
C SER A 250 7.05 9.59 6.41
N ALA A 251 6.74 10.77 5.85
CA ALA A 251 7.69 11.87 5.78
C ALA A 251 8.08 12.39 7.18
N GLY A 252 7.11 12.47 8.10
CA GLY A 252 7.38 12.78 9.51
C GLY A 252 8.33 11.78 10.16
N VAL A 253 8.08 10.48 9.98
CA VAL A 253 8.97 9.41 10.48
C VAL A 253 10.37 9.53 9.85
N GLY A 254 10.48 9.87 8.57
CA GLY A 254 11.76 10.15 7.90
C GLY A 254 12.59 11.22 8.65
N ILE A 255 11.93 12.33 9.03
CA ILE A 255 12.57 13.41 9.79
C ILE A 255 13.04 12.94 11.17
N PHE A 256 12.11 12.35 11.95
CA PHE A 256 12.38 12.07 13.36
C PHE A 256 13.26 10.82 13.56
N ALA A 257 13.00 9.74 12.79
CA ALA A 257 13.71 8.48 12.96
C ALA A 257 15.03 8.43 12.16
N PHE A 258 15.04 8.98 10.93
CA PHE A 258 16.20 8.92 10.04
C PHE A 258 16.97 10.24 9.97
N LYS A 259 16.52 11.28 10.68
CA LYS A 259 17.12 12.64 10.70
C LYS A 259 17.25 13.24 9.29
N GLU A 260 16.32 12.90 8.41
CA GLU A 260 16.30 13.42 7.05
C GLU A 260 16.02 14.92 7.05
N LYS A 261 16.80 15.67 6.27
CA LYS A 261 16.60 17.11 6.12
C LYS A 261 15.58 17.36 5.02
N LEU A 262 14.37 17.76 5.41
CA LEU A 262 13.37 18.16 4.43
C LEU A 262 13.74 19.46 3.73
N LYS A 263 13.54 19.49 2.41
CA LYS A 263 13.56 20.72 1.63
C LYS A 263 12.33 21.56 1.99
N LYS A 264 12.44 22.90 1.94
CA LYS A 264 11.30 23.83 2.21
C LYS A 264 10.04 23.47 1.40
N LYS A 265 10.23 22.99 0.15
CA LYS A 265 9.14 22.52 -0.71
C LYS A 265 8.39 21.32 -0.10
N GLN A 266 9.10 20.35 0.44
CA GLN A 266 8.49 19.17 1.04
C GLN A 266 7.70 19.54 2.30
N LEU A 267 8.23 20.45 3.14
CA LEU A 267 7.52 20.94 4.32
C LEU A 267 6.21 21.66 3.90
N PHE A 268 6.25 22.50 2.88
CA PHE A 268 5.05 23.15 2.33
C PHE A 268 4.04 22.11 1.81
N GLY A 269 4.51 21.10 1.07
CA GLY A 269 3.66 20.00 0.61
C GLY A 269 2.98 19.26 1.75
N ILE A 270 3.70 18.94 2.83
CA ILE A 270 3.15 18.27 4.03
C ILE A 270 2.03 19.11 4.65
N VAL A 271 2.27 20.40 4.89
CA VAL A 271 1.26 21.32 5.47
C VAL A 271 0.01 21.38 4.59
N MET A 272 0.20 21.50 3.28
CA MET A 272 -0.91 21.53 2.32
C MET A 272 -1.68 20.18 2.30
N GLY A 273 -0.97 19.05 2.43
CA GLY A 273 -1.58 17.73 2.51
C GLY A 273 -2.42 17.53 3.77
N ILE A 274 -1.96 18.01 4.93
CA ILE A 274 -2.74 18.00 6.17
C ILE A 274 -4.02 18.84 6.00
N ALA A 275 -3.90 20.06 5.46
CA ALA A 275 -5.05 20.92 5.22
C ALA A 275 -6.06 20.27 4.27
N SER A 276 -5.60 19.59 3.20
CA SER A 276 -6.46 18.91 2.24
C SER A 276 -7.26 17.76 2.88
N ILE A 277 -6.62 16.94 3.73
CA ILE A 277 -7.29 15.83 4.44
C ILE A 277 -8.36 16.38 5.39
N LEU A 278 -8.08 17.48 6.08
CA LEU A 278 -9.06 18.13 6.96
C LEU A 278 -10.26 18.64 6.16
N ILE A 279 -10.04 19.27 4.99
CA ILE A 279 -11.12 19.72 4.11
C ILE A 279 -11.98 18.55 3.64
N ILE A 280 -11.37 17.42 3.22
CA ILE A 280 -12.08 16.21 2.78
C ILE A 280 -12.92 15.62 3.93
N GLY A 281 -12.39 15.61 5.16
CA GLY A 281 -13.03 14.92 6.29
C GLY A 281 -14.09 15.74 7.03
N ILE A 282 -13.96 17.06 7.05
CA ILE A 282 -14.82 17.94 7.87
C ILE A 282 -16.00 18.50 7.06
N MET A 283 -15.77 18.82 5.81
CA MET A 283 -16.76 19.45 4.93
C MET A 283 -17.56 18.41 4.13
N LYS A 284 -18.57 17.85 4.78
CA LYS A 284 -19.58 17.00 4.13
C LYS A 284 -20.71 17.84 3.60
#